data_02bca2c81cc4175ae8a32f2f72339fb4
#
_entry.id   02bca2c81cc4175ae8a32f2f72339fb4
#
_cell.length_a   1.000
_cell.length_b   1.000
_cell.length_c   1.000
_cell.angle_alpha   90.00
_cell.angle_beta   90.00
_cell.angle_gamma   90.00
#
_symmetry.space_group_name_H-M   'P 1'
#
loop_
_entity.id
_entity.type
_entity.pdbx_description
1 polymer ?
#
loop_
_entity_poly.entity_id
_entity_poly.type
_entity_poly.pdbx_seq_one_letter_code
_entity_poly.pdbx_strand_id
1 'polypeptide(L)'
;VPAKTQHNEVAPAQHEIAPIYETCNLAVDHNHLVMEILKKKANEHGLQCLLHEKPFAGVNGSGKHNNWSITTDDGINMLDPGDTPHDNLQFLLVLTCIMKAIDKHADLLRESASDVGNDHRLGANEAPPAIISMFLGNQLDDVIEQLVSTGTATHSLEGELLKTGVDSLPDLMKDATDRNRTSPFAFTGNKFE
;
A
#
# COMPACT_ATOMS: atom_id res chain seq x y z
N VAL A 1 -15.90 -12.64 8.85
CA VAL A 1 -14.58 -12.19 8.36
C VAL A 1 -13.76 -11.74 9.55
N PRO A 2 -12.58 -12.32 9.78
CA PRO A 2 -11.68 -11.86 10.84
C PRO A 2 -11.18 -10.44 10.55
N ALA A 3 -11.27 -9.55 11.54
CA ALA A 3 -10.81 -8.17 11.41
C ALA A 3 -10.06 -7.74 12.68
N LYS A 4 -9.04 -6.90 12.52
CA LYS A 4 -8.24 -6.36 13.64
C LYS A 4 -8.80 -5.05 14.15
N THR A 5 -9.18 -4.17 13.24
CA THR A 5 -9.43 -2.76 13.54
C THR A 5 -10.66 -2.29 12.78
N GLN A 6 -11.39 -1.41 13.43
CA GLN A 6 -12.43 -0.59 12.83
C GLN A 6 -12.20 0.84 13.32
N HIS A 7 -12.23 1.82 12.42
CA HIS A 7 -12.01 3.22 12.76
C HIS A 7 -12.80 4.14 11.83
N ASN A 8 -12.88 5.41 12.23
CA ASN A 8 -13.49 6.46 11.42
C ASN A 8 -12.46 7.05 10.47
N GLU A 9 -12.92 7.38 9.28
CA GLU A 9 -12.15 8.00 8.23
C GLU A 9 -12.55 9.47 8.03
N VAL A 10 -12.01 10.11 6.97
CA VAL A 10 -12.06 11.57 6.79
C VAL A 10 -13.44 12.09 6.38
N ALA A 11 -14.16 11.36 5.52
CA ALA A 11 -15.49 11.82 5.10
C ALA A 11 -16.53 11.68 6.24
N PRO A 12 -17.60 12.46 6.25
CA PRO A 12 -18.66 12.34 7.24
C PRO A 12 -19.26 10.94 7.27
N ALA A 13 -19.27 10.31 8.45
CA ALA A 13 -19.75 8.95 8.68
C ALA A 13 -19.05 7.89 7.82
N GLN A 14 -17.81 8.14 7.42
CA GLN A 14 -16.96 7.17 6.74
C GLN A 14 -16.26 6.29 7.76
N HIS A 15 -16.32 4.99 7.54
CA HIS A 15 -15.72 3.98 8.42
C HIS A 15 -14.90 3.00 7.59
N GLU A 16 -13.82 2.49 8.17
CA GLU A 16 -13.00 1.45 7.60
C GLU A 16 -12.93 0.23 8.53
N ILE A 17 -12.94 -0.95 7.93
CA ILE A 17 -12.64 -2.21 8.60
C ILE A 17 -11.34 -2.73 8.01
N ALA A 18 -10.35 -3.02 8.88
CA ALA A 18 -9.11 -3.64 8.50
C ALA A 18 -9.17 -5.16 8.75
N PRO A 19 -9.42 -5.99 7.74
CA PRO A 19 -9.45 -7.43 7.88
C PRO A 19 -8.03 -7.97 8.13
N ILE A 20 -7.95 -9.16 8.73
CA ILE A 20 -6.71 -9.92 8.80
C ILE A 20 -6.40 -10.41 7.38
N TYR A 21 -5.12 -10.31 6.98
CA TYR A 21 -4.68 -10.75 5.66
C TYR A 21 -4.91 -12.26 5.45
N GLU A 22 -5.20 -12.61 4.22
CA GLU A 22 -5.48 -13.96 3.76
C GLU A 22 -4.90 -14.17 2.36
N THR A 23 -4.98 -15.39 1.85
CA THR A 23 -4.71 -15.65 0.43
C THR A 23 -5.65 -14.82 -0.44
N CYS A 24 -5.16 -14.37 -1.60
CA CYS A 24 -5.83 -13.38 -2.43
C CYS A 24 -7.29 -13.75 -2.76
N ASN A 25 -7.55 -15.00 -3.15
CA ASN A 25 -8.91 -15.46 -3.46
C ASN A 25 -9.83 -15.38 -2.25
N LEU A 26 -9.38 -15.82 -1.07
CA LEU A 26 -10.17 -15.77 0.16
C LEU A 26 -10.38 -14.32 0.62
N ALA A 27 -9.37 -13.47 0.49
CA ALA A 27 -9.49 -12.04 0.80
C ALA A 27 -10.52 -11.35 -0.09
N VAL A 28 -10.58 -11.69 -1.38
CA VAL A 28 -11.59 -11.18 -2.32
C VAL A 28 -12.98 -11.64 -1.93
N ASP A 29 -13.17 -12.92 -1.65
CA ASP A 29 -14.46 -13.46 -1.20
C ASP A 29 -14.94 -12.81 0.10
N HIS A 30 -14.03 -12.63 1.07
CA HIS A 30 -14.32 -11.92 2.31
C HIS A 30 -14.74 -10.46 2.06
N ASN A 31 -14.09 -9.77 1.13
CA ASN A 31 -14.43 -8.40 0.79
C ASN A 31 -15.84 -8.32 0.17
N HIS A 32 -16.18 -9.21 -0.76
CA HIS A 32 -17.52 -9.28 -1.33
C HIS A 32 -18.58 -9.54 -0.27
N LEU A 33 -18.33 -10.49 0.63
CA LEU A 33 -19.24 -10.79 1.73
C LEU A 33 -19.45 -9.58 2.65
N VAL A 34 -18.38 -8.87 3.01
CA VAL A 34 -18.45 -7.66 3.83
C VAL A 34 -19.28 -6.59 3.14
N MET A 35 -19.05 -6.32 1.86
CA MET A 35 -19.82 -5.33 1.11
C MET A 35 -21.32 -5.65 1.09
N GLU A 36 -21.70 -6.91 0.88
CA GLU A 36 -23.11 -7.33 0.89
C GLU A 36 -23.74 -7.19 2.28
N ILE A 37 -23.03 -7.58 3.34
CA ILE A 37 -23.51 -7.47 4.71
C ILE A 37 -23.67 -6.00 5.10
N LEU A 38 -22.74 -5.13 4.75
CA LEU A 38 -22.83 -3.70 5.05
C LEU A 38 -24.06 -3.05 4.43
N LYS A 39 -24.31 -3.31 3.13
CA LYS A 39 -25.53 -2.81 2.46
C LYS A 39 -26.81 -3.31 3.14
N LYS A 40 -26.88 -4.60 3.42
CA LYS A 40 -28.03 -5.22 4.05
C LYS A 40 -28.29 -4.63 5.44
N LYS A 41 -27.25 -4.55 6.26
CA LYS A 41 -27.36 -4.04 7.62
C LYS A 41 -27.68 -2.55 7.67
N ALA A 42 -27.09 -1.74 6.80
CA ALA A 42 -27.44 -0.34 6.68
C ALA A 42 -28.95 -0.16 6.39
N ASN A 43 -29.48 -0.89 5.42
CA ASN A 43 -30.90 -0.84 5.06
C ASN A 43 -31.81 -1.28 6.22
N GLU A 44 -31.45 -2.32 6.99
CA GLU A 44 -32.19 -2.78 8.16
C GLU A 44 -32.29 -1.68 9.25
N HIS A 45 -31.31 -0.77 9.29
CA HIS A 45 -31.26 0.35 10.23
C HIS A 45 -31.73 1.68 9.63
N GLY A 46 -32.34 1.69 8.45
CA GLY A 46 -32.81 2.90 7.78
C GLY A 46 -31.68 3.81 7.27
N LEU A 47 -30.48 3.25 7.05
CA LEU A 47 -29.30 3.93 6.54
C LEU A 47 -28.98 3.49 5.10
N GLN A 48 -28.28 4.34 4.38
CA GLN A 48 -27.72 4.01 3.06
C GLN A 48 -26.21 3.73 3.18
N CYS A 49 -25.76 2.56 2.73
CA CYS A 49 -24.36 2.24 2.62
C CYS A 49 -23.83 2.71 1.27
N LEU A 50 -22.83 3.58 1.28
CA LEU A 50 -22.08 4.04 0.10
C LEU A 50 -20.71 3.39 0.10
N LEU A 51 -20.44 2.53 -0.86
CA LEU A 51 -19.14 1.85 -1.00
C LEU A 51 -18.22 2.63 -1.93
N HIS A 52 -18.01 3.90 -1.61
CA HIS A 52 -17.16 4.83 -2.34
C HIS A 52 -16.17 5.46 -1.38
N GLU A 53 -14.93 5.63 -1.80
CA GLU A 53 -13.88 6.26 -1.00
C GLU A 53 -14.09 7.78 -0.92
N LYS A 54 -14.67 8.40 -1.95
CA LYS A 54 -15.04 9.81 -1.99
C LYS A 54 -16.51 9.99 -2.40
N PRO A 55 -17.43 9.75 -1.46
CA PRO A 55 -18.85 9.71 -1.77
C PRO A 55 -19.46 11.08 -2.06
N PHE A 56 -18.80 12.19 -1.70
CA PHE A 56 -19.35 13.54 -1.80
C PHE A 56 -18.42 14.46 -2.57
N ALA A 57 -18.94 15.17 -3.57
CA ALA A 57 -18.20 16.18 -4.31
C ALA A 57 -17.79 17.34 -3.39
N GLY A 58 -16.54 17.78 -3.48
CA GLY A 58 -16.01 18.89 -2.68
C GLY A 58 -15.77 18.57 -1.20
N VAL A 59 -16.02 17.36 -0.76
CA VAL A 59 -15.74 16.89 0.60
C VAL A 59 -14.59 15.89 0.54
N ASN A 60 -13.66 16.00 1.49
CA ASN A 60 -12.54 15.07 1.59
C ASN A 60 -13.03 13.66 2.01
N GLY A 61 -12.26 12.65 1.67
CA GLY A 61 -12.52 11.25 1.99
C GLY A 61 -11.24 10.43 1.93
N SER A 62 -11.30 9.18 2.34
CA SER A 62 -10.17 8.27 2.37
C SER A 62 -10.30 7.17 1.32
N GLY A 63 -9.18 6.82 0.72
CA GLY A 63 -9.07 5.70 -0.20
C GLY A 63 -8.95 4.36 0.53
N LYS A 64 -9.32 3.29 -0.15
CA LYS A 64 -9.04 1.92 0.29
C LYS A 64 -7.67 1.48 -0.22
N HIS A 65 -6.84 0.95 0.68
CA HIS A 65 -5.54 0.39 0.33
C HIS A 65 -5.59 -1.14 0.38
N ASN A 66 -4.92 -1.76 -0.57
CA ASN A 66 -4.75 -3.21 -0.62
C ASN A 66 -3.28 -3.53 -0.39
N ASN A 67 -2.94 -3.87 0.85
CA ASN A 67 -1.61 -4.37 1.16
C ASN A 67 -1.46 -5.79 0.61
N TRP A 68 -0.38 -6.07 -0.11
CA TRP A 68 -0.13 -7.38 -0.69
C TRP A 68 1.35 -7.75 -0.68
N SER A 69 1.62 -9.04 -0.57
CA SER A 69 2.94 -9.64 -0.70
C SER A 69 2.87 -10.94 -1.49
N ILE A 70 4.02 -11.49 -1.81
CA ILE A 70 4.16 -12.80 -2.47
C ILE A 70 4.85 -13.72 -1.49
N THR A 71 4.21 -14.84 -1.18
CA THR A 71 4.70 -15.80 -0.20
C THR A 71 4.78 -17.18 -0.84
N THR A 72 5.85 -17.92 -0.58
CA THR A 72 5.99 -19.31 -0.95
C THR A 72 5.05 -20.21 -0.12
N ASP A 73 4.88 -21.46 -0.52
CA ASP A 73 4.03 -22.44 0.19
C ASP A 73 4.60 -22.83 1.57
N ASP A 74 5.91 -22.67 1.77
CA ASP A 74 6.57 -22.83 3.08
C ASP A 74 6.58 -21.57 3.95
N GLY A 75 5.94 -20.50 3.48
CA GLY A 75 5.72 -19.28 4.27
C GLY A 75 6.79 -18.21 4.15
N ILE A 76 7.74 -18.35 3.23
CA ILE A 76 8.79 -17.33 2.99
C ILE A 76 8.18 -16.16 2.22
N ASN A 77 8.26 -14.95 2.78
CA ASN A 77 7.85 -13.73 2.10
C ASN A 77 8.93 -13.30 1.10
N MET A 78 8.60 -13.33 -0.19
CA MET A 78 9.51 -12.97 -1.28
C MET A 78 9.79 -11.45 -1.36
N LEU A 79 8.99 -10.65 -0.65
CA LEU A 79 9.15 -9.19 -0.52
C LEU A 79 9.81 -8.79 0.80
N ASP A 80 10.38 -9.73 1.53
CA ASP A 80 11.19 -9.43 2.71
C ASP A 80 12.64 -9.13 2.28
N PRO A 81 13.10 -7.87 2.42
CA PRO A 81 14.47 -7.49 2.05
C PRO A 81 15.53 -8.10 2.99
N GLY A 82 15.14 -8.47 4.21
CA GLY A 82 16.06 -8.86 5.27
C GLY A 82 16.93 -7.70 5.77
N ASP A 83 17.96 -8.01 6.55
CA ASP A 83 18.87 -7.01 7.15
C ASP A 83 19.85 -6.42 6.13
N THR A 84 20.14 -7.14 5.03
CA THR A 84 21.07 -6.72 3.98
C THR A 84 20.41 -6.79 2.60
N PRO A 85 19.53 -5.84 2.26
CA PRO A 85 18.78 -5.85 0.99
C PRO A 85 19.66 -5.95 -0.25
N HIS A 86 20.85 -5.34 -0.23
CA HIS A 86 21.81 -5.35 -1.36
C HIS A 86 22.39 -6.74 -1.67
N ASP A 87 22.41 -7.66 -0.68
CA ASP A 87 22.89 -9.04 -0.85
C ASP A 87 21.76 -10.04 -1.12
N ASN A 88 20.50 -9.63 -0.92
CA ASN A 88 19.34 -10.51 -1.09
C ASN A 88 18.91 -10.59 -2.56
N LEU A 89 19.59 -11.43 -3.32
CA LEU A 89 19.35 -11.58 -4.77
C LEU A 89 17.91 -12.03 -5.09
N GLN A 90 17.31 -12.87 -4.25
CA GLN A 90 15.94 -13.33 -4.45
C GLN A 90 14.96 -12.17 -4.32
N PHE A 91 15.09 -11.38 -3.28
CA PHE A 91 14.29 -10.19 -3.06
C PHE A 91 14.45 -9.19 -4.23
N LEU A 92 15.70 -8.86 -4.59
CA LEU A 92 16.00 -7.91 -5.67
C LEU A 92 15.44 -8.37 -7.02
N LEU A 93 15.51 -9.68 -7.31
CA LEU A 93 14.92 -10.25 -8.53
C LEU A 93 13.41 -10.09 -8.54
N VAL A 94 12.73 -10.44 -7.45
CA VAL A 94 11.27 -10.33 -7.34
C VAL A 94 10.84 -8.87 -7.43
N LEU A 95 11.49 -7.97 -6.70
CA LEU A 95 11.25 -6.53 -6.75
C LEU A 95 11.36 -5.99 -8.18
N THR A 96 12.45 -6.32 -8.86
CA THR A 96 12.70 -5.87 -10.24
C THR A 96 11.66 -6.41 -11.23
N CYS A 97 11.21 -7.65 -11.05
CA CYS A 97 10.12 -8.22 -11.84
C CYS A 97 8.79 -7.47 -11.61
N ILE A 98 8.50 -7.09 -10.37
CA ILE A 98 7.31 -6.29 -10.04
C ILE A 98 7.40 -4.91 -10.68
N MET A 99 8.53 -4.22 -10.54
CA MET A 99 8.76 -2.92 -11.19
C MET A 99 8.50 -2.99 -12.69
N LYS A 100 9.07 -3.98 -13.35
CA LYS A 100 8.86 -4.20 -14.79
C LYS A 100 7.42 -4.54 -15.14
N ALA A 101 6.72 -5.30 -14.30
CA ALA A 101 5.32 -5.65 -14.51
C ALA A 101 4.41 -4.42 -14.38
N ILE A 102 4.64 -3.57 -13.40
CA ILE A 102 3.90 -2.33 -13.19
C ILE A 102 4.10 -1.37 -14.35
N ASP A 103 5.33 -1.17 -14.82
CA ASP A 103 5.63 -0.35 -15.98
C ASP A 103 4.93 -0.89 -17.25
N LYS A 104 5.09 -2.18 -17.51
CA LYS A 104 4.53 -2.85 -18.70
C LYS A 104 3.00 -2.84 -18.75
N HIS A 105 2.35 -2.91 -17.60
CA HIS A 105 0.89 -3.04 -17.45
C HIS A 105 0.23 -1.81 -16.80
N ALA A 106 0.89 -0.66 -16.87
CA ALA A 106 0.42 0.59 -16.29
C ALA A 106 -0.95 1.05 -16.83
N ASP A 107 -1.27 0.71 -18.06
CA ASP A 107 -2.57 0.97 -18.69
C ASP A 107 -3.70 0.17 -18.02
N LEU A 108 -3.50 -1.11 -17.75
CA LEU A 108 -4.47 -1.94 -17.02
C LEU A 108 -4.65 -1.45 -15.57
N LEU A 109 -3.58 -1.01 -14.93
CA LEU A 109 -3.64 -0.45 -13.58
C LEU A 109 -4.44 0.85 -13.57
N ARG A 110 -4.27 1.72 -14.58
CA ARG A 110 -5.09 2.92 -14.73
C ARG A 110 -6.57 2.58 -14.98
N GLU A 111 -6.84 1.59 -15.81
CA GLU A 111 -8.20 1.13 -16.07
C GLU A 111 -8.89 0.64 -14.80
N SER A 112 -8.19 -0.09 -13.94
CA SER A 112 -8.73 -0.58 -12.67
C SER A 112 -9.19 0.54 -11.72
N ALA A 113 -8.62 1.74 -11.85
CA ALA A 113 -8.99 2.93 -11.08
C ALA A 113 -10.00 3.84 -11.81
N SER A 114 -10.31 3.58 -13.08
CA SER A 114 -11.17 4.41 -13.94
C SER A 114 -12.64 4.03 -13.80
N ASP A 115 -13.17 4.11 -12.60
CA ASP A 115 -14.60 3.93 -12.34
C ASP A 115 -15.31 5.29 -12.21
N VAL A 116 -16.59 5.34 -12.56
CA VAL A 116 -17.44 6.54 -12.40
C VAL A 116 -17.40 7.07 -10.96
N GLY A 117 -17.34 6.19 -9.97
CA GLY A 117 -17.16 6.55 -8.56
C GLY A 117 -15.83 7.23 -8.23
N ASN A 118 -14.84 7.17 -9.12
CA ASN A 118 -13.50 7.73 -8.94
C ASN A 118 -13.31 9.10 -9.61
N ASP A 119 -14.25 9.59 -10.42
CA ASP A 119 -14.08 10.84 -11.17
C ASP A 119 -13.75 12.04 -10.30
N HIS A 120 -14.28 12.12 -9.09
CA HIS A 120 -14.04 13.20 -8.15
C HIS A 120 -12.76 13.05 -7.32
N ARG A 121 -12.05 11.94 -7.49
CA ARG A 121 -10.89 11.59 -6.64
C ARG A 121 -9.58 11.42 -7.38
N LEU A 122 -9.59 11.24 -8.69
CA LEU A 122 -8.36 11.06 -9.47
C LEU A 122 -7.41 12.25 -9.28
N GLY A 123 -6.22 11.97 -8.78
CA GLY A 123 -5.18 12.95 -8.52
C GLY A 123 -5.41 13.88 -7.32
N ALA A 124 -6.38 13.62 -6.47
CA ALA A 124 -6.64 14.41 -5.26
C ALA A 124 -6.66 13.54 -4.01
N ASN A 125 -6.02 13.97 -2.91
CA ASN A 125 -5.97 13.35 -1.59
C ASN A 125 -6.18 11.82 -1.62
N GLU A 126 -5.28 10.99 -1.21
CA GLU A 126 -5.39 9.50 -1.18
C GLU A 126 -6.10 8.83 -2.38
N ALA A 127 -6.36 9.57 -3.43
CA ALA A 127 -6.92 9.04 -4.66
C ALA A 127 -5.83 8.46 -5.54
N PRO A 128 -6.08 7.41 -6.35
CA PRO A 128 -5.12 6.92 -7.30
C PRO A 128 -4.69 8.06 -8.24
N PRO A 129 -3.39 8.39 -8.36
CA PRO A 129 -2.95 9.39 -9.32
C PRO A 129 -3.18 8.89 -10.75
N ALA A 130 -3.34 9.84 -11.68
CA ALA A 130 -3.43 9.51 -13.11
C ALA A 130 -2.10 8.94 -13.65
N ILE A 131 -1.00 9.18 -12.94
CA ILE A 131 0.32 8.66 -13.27
C ILE A 131 0.62 7.48 -12.36
N ILE A 132 0.92 6.34 -12.97
CA ILE A 132 1.39 5.17 -12.23
C ILE A 132 2.86 5.36 -11.89
N SER A 133 3.15 5.38 -10.59
CA SER A 133 4.49 5.48 -10.02
C SER A 133 4.68 4.47 -8.91
N MET A 134 5.94 4.18 -8.60
CA MET A 134 6.32 3.29 -7.52
C MET A 134 7.23 4.04 -6.55
N PHE A 135 7.01 3.85 -5.26
CA PHE A 135 7.85 4.35 -4.19
C PHE A 135 8.50 3.18 -3.46
N LEU A 136 9.82 3.16 -3.40
CA LEU A 136 10.57 2.09 -2.73
C LEU A 136 11.20 2.53 -1.40
N GLY A 137 11.36 3.83 -1.21
CA GLY A 137 12.09 4.42 -0.09
C GLY A 137 13.58 4.56 -0.37
N ASN A 138 14.23 5.51 0.33
CA ASN A 138 15.61 5.91 0.05
C ASN A 138 16.62 4.75 0.06
N GLN A 139 16.42 3.77 0.93
CA GLN A 139 17.33 2.62 1.04
C GLN A 139 17.31 1.74 -0.21
N LEU A 140 16.14 1.39 -0.70
CA LEU A 140 16.01 0.54 -1.89
C LEU A 140 16.27 1.33 -3.17
N ASP A 141 15.93 2.60 -3.21
CA ASP A 141 16.26 3.48 -4.34
C ASP A 141 17.77 3.54 -4.52
N ASP A 142 18.56 3.70 -3.45
CA ASP A 142 20.02 3.67 -3.49
C ASP A 142 20.56 2.33 -3.99
N VAL A 143 20.03 1.20 -3.51
CA VAL A 143 20.43 -0.14 -3.96
C VAL A 143 20.14 -0.32 -5.46
N ILE A 144 18.97 0.10 -5.93
CA ILE A 144 18.61 0.03 -7.35
C ILE A 144 19.49 0.94 -8.19
N GLU A 145 19.80 2.15 -7.73
CA GLU A 145 20.71 3.07 -8.44
C GLU A 145 22.14 2.52 -8.54
N GLN A 146 22.66 1.88 -7.50
CA GLN A 146 23.93 1.15 -7.55
C GLN A 146 23.89 0.06 -8.63
N LEU A 147 22.85 -0.78 -8.66
CA LEU A 147 22.70 -1.84 -9.66
C LEU A 147 22.64 -1.30 -11.09
N VAL A 148 21.92 -0.21 -11.31
CA VAL A 148 21.79 0.40 -12.64
C VAL A 148 23.09 1.05 -13.09
N SER A 149 23.81 1.72 -12.20
CA SER A 149 25.03 2.49 -12.56
C SER A 149 26.28 1.61 -12.68
N THR A 150 26.43 0.60 -11.82
CA THR A 150 27.68 -0.19 -11.71
C THR A 150 27.49 -1.69 -12.01
N GLY A 151 26.25 -2.17 -12.08
CA GLY A 151 25.92 -3.59 -12.22
C GLY A 151 26.00 -4.39 -10.91
N THR A 152 26.40 -3.77 -9.82
CA THR A 152 26.50 -4.39 -8.49
C THR A 152 26.05 -3.43 -7.39
N ALA A 153 25.38 -3.93 -6.36
CA ALA A 153 25.13 -3.20 -5.13
C ALA A 153 26.09 -3.71 -4.05
N THR A 154 26.78 -2.82 -3.38
CA THR A 154 27.84 -3.17 -2.41
C THR A 154 27.49 -2.81 -0.98
N HIS A 155 26.46 -2.00 -0.78
CA HIS A 155 25.97 -1.58 0.54
C HIS A 155 24.50 -1.19 0.47
N SER A 156 23.87 -1.13 1.64
CA SER A 156 22.57 -0.49 1.84
C SER A 156 22.77 0.69 2.76
N LEU A 157 22.00 1.75 2.56
CA LEU A 157 21.99 2.87 3.51
C LEU A 157 21.53 2.34 4.88
N GLU A 158 22.28 2.68 5.92
CA GLU A 158 21.80 2.45 7.28
C GLU A 158 20.56 3.29 7.52
N GLY A 159 19.57 2.72 8.23
CA GLY A 159 18.36 3.45 8.57
C GLY A 159 18.71 4.75 9.28
N GLU A 160 18.21 5.88 8.78
CA GLU A 160 18.41 7.17 9.43
C GLU A 160 17.84 7.15 10.84
N LEU A 161 18.66 7.48 11.83
CA LEU A 161 18.19 7.71 13.19
C LEU A 161 17.50 9.07 13.27
N LEU A 162 16.25 9.07 13.69
CA LEU A 162 15.55 10.28 14.06
C LEU A 162 16.13 10.80 15.38
N LYS A 163 17.01 11.78 15.30
CA LYS A 163 17.50 12.49 16.48
C LYS A 163 16.37 13.35 17.03
N THR A 164 15.83 12.97 18.16
CA THR A 164 14.72 13.69 18.79
C THR A 164 15.13 15.07 19.32
N GLY A 165 16.46 15.35 19.38
CA GLY A 165 17.00 16.60 19.94
C GLY A 165 16.81 16.73 21.45
N VAL A 166 16.36 15.68 22.13
CA VAL A 166 16.13 15.62 23.56
C VAL A 166 16.94 14.46 24.15
N ASP A 167 17.94 14.76 24.98
CA ASP A 167 18.88 13.77 25.52
C ASP A 167 18.22 12.64 26.35
N SER A 168 16.99 12.86 26.81
CA SER A 168 16.24 11.87 27.61
C SER A 168 15.39 10.92 26.80
N LEU A 169 15.27 11.11 25.49
CA LEU A 169 14.53 10.21 24.60
C LEU A 169 15.51 9.36 23.79
N PRO A 170 15.23 8.04 23.64
CA PRO A 170 16.05 7.20 22.77
C PRO A 170 15.97 7.67 21.32
N ASP A 171 17.06 7.50 20.59
CA ASP A 171 17.04 7.65 19.14
C ASP A 171 16.09 6.60 18.56
N LEU A 172 15.20 7.04 17.68
CA LEU A 172 14.24 6.17 16.99
C LEU A 172 14.73 5.93 15.57
N MET A 173 14.57 4.71 15.08
CA MET A 173 14.76 4.44 13.66
C MET A 173 13.69 5.21 12.89
N LYS A 174 14.12 6.01 11.92
CA LYS A 174 13.21 6.68 11.01
C LYS A 174 12.52 5.64 10.16
N ASP A 175 11.20 5.66 10.12
CA ASP A 175 10.45 4.80 9.22
C ASP A 175 10.79 5.19 7.77
N ALA A 176 11.36 4.26 7.03
CA ALA A 176 11.75 4.47 5.62
C ALA A 176 10.54 4.39 4.67
N THR A 177 9.34 4.14 5.20
CA THR A 177 8.13 3.98 4.39
C THR A 177 7.46 5.32 4.10
N ASP A 178 7.02 5.51 2.86
CA ASP A 178 6.18 6.67 2.50
C ASP A 178 4.72 6.41 2.87
N ARG A 179 4.34 6.93 4.03
CA ARG A 179 2.94 6.92 4.46
C ARG A 179 2.10 8.06 3.87
N ASN A 180 2.73 9.00 3.15
CA ASN A 180 2.02 10.09 2.49
C ASN A 180 1.27 9.65 1.23
N ARG A 181 1.52 8.42 0.76
CA ARG A 181 0.76 7.75 -0.31
C ARG A 181 0.68 8.57 -1.59
N THR A 182 1.81 9.13 -1.97
CA THR A 182 1.96 9.89 -3.22
C THR A 182 2.10 8.98 -4.43
N SER A 183 2.43 7.70 -4.20
CA SER A 183 2.55 6.67 -5.23
C SER A 183 1.47 5.61 -5.06
N PRO A 184 0.88 5.10 -6.16
CA PRO A 184 -0.10 4.02 -6.11
C PRO A 184 0.51 2.67 -5.72
N PHE A 185 1.83 2.55 -5.72
CA PHE A 185 2.58 1.38 -5.27
C PHE A 185 3.71 1.83 -4.34
N ALA A 186 3.44 1.87 -3.05
CA ALA A 186 4.43 2.16 -2.03
C ALA A 186 4.92 0.87 -1.38
N PHE A 187 6.24 0.66 -1.40
CA PHE A 187 6.84 -0.45 -0.66
C PHE A 187 6.93 -0.09 0.83
N THR A 188 6.35 -0.92 1.67
CA THR A 188 6.20 -0.65 3.11
C THR A 188 6.93 -1.68 3.96
N GLY A 189 8.19 -1.95 3.63
CA GLY A 189 9.12 -2.79 4.38
C GLY A 189 9.13 -4.25 3.97
N ASN A 190 7.99 -4.89 3.73
CA ASN A 190 7.90 -6.29 3.30
C ASN A 190 6.65 -6.60 2.47
N LYS A 191 6.03 -5.57 1.93
CA LYS A 191 4.81 -5.63 1.11
C LYS A 191 4.65 -4.34 0.34
N PHE A 192 3.81 -4.36 -0.67
CA PHE A 192 3.30 -3.15 -1.34
C PHE A 192 1.94 -2.75 -0.78
N GLU A 193 1.67 -1.46 -0.82
CA GLU A 193 0.41 -0.84 -0.47
C GLU A 193 -0.20 -0.11 -1.65
#